data_c703b95ef63f3a64ec72dc29d1b9b2cc
#
_entry.id   c703b95ef63f3a64ec72dc29d1b9b2cc
#
_cell.length_a   1.000
_cell.length_b   1.000
_cell.length_c   1.000
_cell.angle_alpha   90.00
_cell.angle_beta   90.00
_cell.angle_gamma   90.00
#
_symmetry.space_group_name_H-M   'P 1'
#
loop_
_entity.id
_entity.type
_entity.pdbx_description
1 polymer ?
#
loop_
_entity_poly.entity_id
_entity_poly.type
_entity_poly.pdbx_seq_one_letter_code
_entity_poly.pdbx_strand_id
1 'polypeptide(L)'
;KRTFEPEDIGPNIQLHMNRCILCYRCVMVADQITDNRVHGVMDRGDHSNISTCISHAIDNEFSGNMIDVCPVGALTDKTFRFKSRVWFNKPYDAHRDCPTCSGKTTVWMFGDEIQRVTGRKDEFHEVEEFICNGCRFDHKELADWTIEGPRAFDKDSVINQNNYTRKLDKVEIATEDHI
;
A
#
# COMPACT_ATOMS: atom_id res chain seq x y z
N LYS A 1 14.54 22.25 13.72
CA LYS A 1 13.73 21.22 13.03
C LYS A 1 13.75 19.94 13.89
N ARG A 2 12.57 19.47 14.26
CA ARG A 2 12.45 18.23 15.07
C ARG A 2 12.80 17.02 14.18
N THR A 3 13.57 16.10 14.70
CA THR A 3 13.97 14.87 13.99
C THR A 3 13.53 13.68 14.86
N PHE A 4 12.94 12.69 14.22
CA PHE A 4 12.50 11.46 14.85
C PHE A 4 13.37 10.29 14.38
N GLU A 5 13.73 9.42 15.31
CA GLU A 5 14.31 8.14 14.96
C GLU A 5 13.25 7.21 14.37
N PRO A 6 13.63 6.28 13.49
CA PRO A 6 12.71 5.25 13.01
C PRO A 6 12.23 4.37 14.15
N GLU A 7 10.92 4.19 14.27
CA GLU A 7 10.29 3.43 15.34
C GLU A 7 9.66 2.14 14.80
N ASP A 8 9.90 1.03 15.50
CA ASP A 8 9.23 -0.23 15.25
C ASP A 8 7.89 -0.25 15.98
N ILE A 9 6.81 -0.14 15.23
CA ILE A 9 5.44 -0.10 15.78
C ILE A 9 4.73 -1.44 15.74
N GLY A 10 5.37 -2.48 15.22
CA GLY A 10 4.84 -3.83 15.14
C GLY A 10 5.84 -4.80 14.50
N PRO A 11 5.53 -6.10 14.41
CA PRO A 11 6.44 -7.10 13.88
C PRO A 11 6.80 -6.84 12.42
N ASN A 12 5.86 -6.35 11.62
CA ASN A 12 5.99 -6.18 10.18
C ASN A 12 6.06 -4.71 9.73
N ILE A 13 5.81 -3.75 10.63
CA ILE A 13 5.64 -2.35 10.28
C ILE A 13 6.67 -1.49 10.97
N GLN A 14 7.31 -0.61 10.20
CA GLN A 14 8.20 0.42 10.72
C GLN A 14 7.67 1.81 10.39
N LEU A 15 7.68 2.69 11.37
CA LEU A 15 7.27 4.08 11.27
C LEU A 15 8.49 4.99 11.09
N HIS A 16 8.42 5.87 10.08
CA HIS A 16 9.33 6.98 9.86
C HIS A 16 8.59 8.30 10.02
N MET A 17 8.50 8.79 11.24
CA MET A 17 7.72 9.98 11.56
C MET A 17 8.19 11.22 10.80
N ASN A 18 9.47 11.31 10.43
CA ASN A 18 10.00 12.41 9.60
C ASN A 18 9.34 12.54 8.22
N ARG A 19 8.67 11.49 7.73
CA ARG A 19 7.93 11.46 6.46
C ARG A 19 6.43 11.65 6.64
N CYS A 20 5.95 11.59 7.87
CA CYS A 20 4.52 11.68 8.18
C CYS A 20 4.00 13.10 7.91
N ILE A 21 2.84 13.18 7.27
CA ILE A 21 2.10 14.43 7.02
C ILE A 21 0.88 14.61 7.93
N LEU A 22 0.75 13.75 8.96
CA LEU A 22 -0.36 13.78 9.91
C LEU A 22 -1.74 13.71 9.25
N CYS A 23 -1.90 12.91 8.20
CA CYS A 23 -3.17 12.73 7.50
C CYS A 23 -4.17 11.83 8.23
N TYR A 24 -3.75 11.17 9.30
CA TYR A 24 -4.55 10.29 10.19
C TYR A 24 -5.17 9.05 9.52
N ARG A 25 -4.90 8.75 8.26
CA ARG A 25 -5.48 7.57 7.55
C ARG A 25 -5.16 6.26 8.28
N CYS A 26 -3.93 6.09 8.77
CA CYS A 26 -3.56 4.89 9.52
C CYS A 26 -4.34 4.75 10.84
N VAL A 27 -4.60 5.87 11.52
CA VAL A 27 -5.40 5.90 12.76
C VAL A 27 -6.85 5.52 12.46
N MET A 28 -7.41 6.03 11.35
CA MET A 28 -8.77 5.69 10.93
C MET A 28 -8.91 4.22 10.55
N VAL A 29 -7.92 3.63 9.88
CA VAL A 29 -7.90 2.18 9.59
C VAL A 29 -7.85 1.37 10.87
N ALA A 30 -7.06 1.78 11.85
CA ALA A 30 -7.00 1.12 13.14
C ALA A 30 -8.34 1.16 13.88
N ASP A 31 -9.00 2.31 13.85
CA ASP A 31 -10.26 2.53 14.55
C ASP A 31 -11.45 1.83 13.87
N GLN A 32 -11.56 1.95 12.54
CA GLN A 32 -12.76 1.53 11.81
C GLN A 32 -12.70 0.10 11.25
N ILE A 33 -11.50 -0.42 10.99
CA ILE A 33 -11.34 -1.69 10.28
C ILE A 33 -10.75 -2.76 11.17
N THR A 34 -9.73 -2.42 11.97
CA THR A 34 -9.08 -3.42 12.81
C THR A 34 -9.63 -3.44 14.24
N ASP A 35 -10.45 -2.46 14.61
CA ASP A 35 -10.93 -2.23 15.98
C ASP A 35 -9.81 -2.30 17.04
N ASN A 36 -8.62 -1.90 16.63
CA ASN A 36 -7.41 -1.97 17.44
C ASN A 36 -6.76 -0.58 17.55
N ARG A 37 -7.13 0.16 18.58
CA ARG A 37 -6.67 1.52 18.85
C ARG A 37 -5.31 1.55 19.55
N VAL A 38 -4.38 0.72 19.15
CA VAL A 38 -3.05 0.66 19.77
C VAL A 38 -2.20 1.89 19.43
N HIS A 39 -2.40 2.46 18.25
CA HIS A 39 -1.69 3.67 17.83
C HIS A 39 -2.65 4.84 17.62
N GLY A 40 -2.13 6.02 17.76
CA GLY A 40 -2.91 7.25 17.64
C GLY A 40 -2.04 8.48 17.53
N VAL A 41 -2.68 9.63 17.66
CA VAL A 41 -1.99 10.91 17.71
C VAL A 41 -1.59 11.19 19.15
N MET A 42 -0.30 11.36 19.37
CA MET A 42 0.26 11.78 20.65
C MET A 42 0.62 13.26 20.56
N ASP A 43 0.60 13.92 21.70
CA ASP A 43 0.87 15.34 21.87
C ASP A 43 -0.11 16.26 21.09
N ARG A 44 0.21 17.53 20.98
CA ARG A 44 -0.62 18.54 20.32
C ARG A 44 0.21 19.64 19.67
N GLY A 45 -0.41 20.34 18.73
CA GLY A 45 0.23 21.45 18.00
C GLY A 45 1.40 20.97 17.17
N ASP A 46 2.49 21.65 17.22
CA ASP A 46 3.73 21.35 16.50
C ASP A 46 4.48 20.11 17.02
N HIS A 47 4.08 19.62 18.19
CA HIS A 47 4.61 18.39 18.79
C HIS A 47 3.84 17.14 18.39
N SER A 48 2.70 17.27 17.73
CA SER A 48 1.86 16.13 17.32
C SER A 48 2.67 15.08 16.55
N ASN A 49 2.50 13.83 16.92
CA ASN A 49 3.13 12.69 16.24
C ASN A 49 2.19 11.47 16.27
N ILE A 50 2.44 10.55 15.35
CA ILE A 50 1.81 9.22 15.36
C ILE A 50 2.74 8.30 16.14
N SER A 51 2.23 7.62 17.14
CA SER A 51 2.97 6.64 17.92
C SER A 51 2.02 5.60 18.51
N THR A 52 2.59 4.55 19.09
CA THR A 52 1.81 3.51 19.76
C THR A 52 1.58 3.88 21.23
N CYS A 53 0.41 3.52 21.76
CA CYS A 53 0.08 3.73 23.16
C CYS A 53 0.84 2.72 24.03
N ILE A 54 1.62 3.19 25.02
CA ILE A 54 2.30 2.35 26.02
C ILE A 54 3.19 1.26 25.38
N SER A 55 3.87 1.57 24.27
CA SER A 55 4.78 0.62 23.57
C SER A 55 4.12 -0.70 23.16
N HIS A 56 2.80 -0.74 23.00
CA HIS A 56 2.10 -1.89 22.45
C HIS A 56 2.40 -2.02 20.96
N ALA A 57 2.80 -3.22 20.52
CA ALA A 57 2.98 -3.51 19.12
C ALA A 57 1.62 -3.59 18.40
N ILE A 58 1.59 -3.11 17.16
CA ILE A 58 0.44 -3.31 16.26
C ILE A 58 0.59 -4.70 15.66
N ASP A 59 -0.11 -5.68 16.21
CA ASP A 59 -0.06 -7.08 15.81
C ASP A 59 -1.37 -7.63 15.24
N ASN A 60 -2.36 -6.76 15.05
CA ASN A 60 -3.63 -7.15 14.45
C ASN A 60 -3.42 -7.76 13.04
N GLU A 61 -4.23 -8.78 12.72
CA GLU A 61 -4.15 -9.57 11.48
C GLU A 61 -4.30 -8.74 10.19
N PHE A 62 -4.91 -7.56 10.25
CA PHE A 62 -5.08 -6.63 9.13
C PHE A 62 -4.19 -5.39 9.20
N SER A 63 -3.26 -5.34 10.16
CA SER A 63 -2.41 -4.17 10.40
C SER A 63 -1.56 -3.77 9.19
N GLY A 64 -1.14 -4.71 8.36
CA GLY A 64 -0.36 -4.46 7.14
C GLY A 64 -1.02 -3.50 6.15
N ASN A 65 -2.36 -3.37 6.17
CA ASN A 65 -3.07 -2.47 5.27
C ASN A 65 -2.79 -0.99 5.55
N MET A 66 -2.35 -0.65 6.76
CA MET A 66 -1.91 0.71 7.08
C MET A 66 -0.74 1.17 6.22
N ILE A 67 0.08 0.24 5.71
CA ILE A 67 1.19 0.55 4.79
C ILE A 67 0.62 1.05 3.45
N ASP A 68 -0.44 0.40 2.94
CA ASP A 68 -1.02 0.72 1.63
C ASP A 68 -1.79 2.05 1.63
N VAL A 69 -2.44 2.40 2.75
CA VAL A 69 -3.18 3.65 2.88
C VAL A 69 -2.28 4.84 3.20
N CYS A 70 -1.03 4.62 3.58
CA CYS A 70 -0.08 5.68 3.87
C CYS A 70 0.43 6.34 2.57
N PRO A 71 0.10 7.62 2.29
CA PRO A 71 0.40 8.24 1.01
C PRO A 71 1.88 8.62 0.83
N VAL A 72 2.66 8.65 1.93
CA VAL A 72 4.02 9.22 1.93
C VAL A 72 5.12 8.23 2.31
N GLY A 73 4.79 6.96 2.52
CA GLY A 73 5.77 5.96 2.94
C GLY A 73 6.37 6.24 4.32
N ALA A 74 5.60 6.84 5.22
CA ALA A 74 5.95 6.93 6.63
C ALA A 74 5.83 5.57 7.31
N LEU A 75 4.82 4.77 6.93
CA LEU A 75 4.68 3.37 7.29
C LEU A 75 5.28 2.51 6.18
N THR A 76 6.18 1.61 6.56
CA THR A 76 6.90 0.77 5.61
C THR A 76 6.90 -0.69 6.05
N ASP A 77 6.83 -1.58 5.05
CA ASP A 77 6.95 -3.02 5.22
C ASP A 77 8.42 -3.38 5.51
N LYS A 78 8.68 -3.95 6.69
CA LYS A 78 10.02 -4.40 7.08
C LYS A 78 10.54 -5.52 6.18
N THR A 79 9.66 -6.36 5.64
CA THR A 79 10.05 -7.52 4.82
C THR A 79 10.48 -7.13 3.41
N PHE A 80 9.98 -5.99 2.91
CA PHE A 80 10.31 -5.46 1.59
C PHE A 80 11.37 -4.35 1.63
N ARG A 81 11.45 -3.62 2.73
CA ARG A 81 12.36 -2.49 2.87
C ARG A 81 13.81 -2.88 2.55
N PHE A 82 14.46 -2.11 1.68
CA PHE A 82 15.82 -2.31 1.20
C PHE A 82 16.05 -3.53 0.27
N LYS A 83 15.02 -4.33 -0.05
CA LYS A 83 15.17 -5.43 -1.01
C LYS A 83 15.25 -4.93 -2.44
N SER A 84 14.26 -4.16 -2.87
CA SER A 84 14.24 -3.57 -4.20
C SER A 84 13.55 -2.21 -4.24
N ARG A 85 13.68 -1.50 -5.35
CA ARG A 85 12.92 -0.28 -5.61
C ARG A 85 11.60 -0.65 -6.29
N VAL A 86 10.51 0.03 -5.90
CA VAL A 86 9.16 -0.27 -6.40
C VAL A 86 9.06 -0.22 -7.92
N TRP A 87 9.77 0.70 -8.57
CA TRP A 87 9.75 0.87 -10.02
C TRP A 87 10.52 -0.19 -10.81
N PHE A 88 11.27 -1.06 -10.15
CA PHE A 88 11.87 -2.24 -10.78
C PHE A 88 10.93 -3.45 -10.72
N ASN A 89 9.92 -3.41 -9.87
CA ASN A 89 8.98 -4.51 -9.71
C ASN A 89 7.79 -4.31 -10.64
N LYS A 90 7.36 -5.40 -11.26
CA LYS A 90 6.15 -5.44 -12.10
C LYS A 90 4.95 -5.87 -11.26
N PRO A 91 3.85 -5.09 -11.25
CA PRO A 91 2.64 -5.46 -10.53
C PRO A 91 1.76 -6.38 -11.38
N TYR A 92 1.33 -7.49 -10.79
CA TYR A 92 0.36 -8.41 -11.36
C TYR A 92 -0.80 -8.56 -10.40
N ASP A 93 -2.01 -8.53 -10.93
CA ASP A 93 -3.19 -8.86 -10.15
C ASP A 93 -3.28 -10.37 -10.00
N ALA A 94 -3.53 -10.80 -8.77
CA ALA A 94 -3.53 -12.20 -8.39
C ALA A 94 -4.58 -12.47 -7.30
N HIS A 95 -4.98 -13.71 -7.18
CA HIS A 95 -5.82 -14.17 -6.07
C HIS A 95 -5.34 -15.51 -5.54
N ARG A 96 -5.79 -15.81 -4.33
CA ARG A 96 -5.64 -17.11 -3.68
C ARG A 96 -6.83 -17.39 -2.79
N ASP A 97 -7.11 -18.64 -2.53
CA ASP A 97 -8.05 -19.03 -1.49
C ASP A 97 -7.46 -18.72 -0.10
N CYS A 98 -8.11 -17.81 0.61
CA CYS A 98 -7.71 -17.45 1.96
C CYS A 98 -8.94 -17.51 2.89
N PRO A 99 -8.85 -18.19 4.03
CA PRO A 99 -9.97 -18.29 4.97
C PRO A 99 -10.26 -16.98 5.72
N THR A 100 -9.31 -16.06 5.74
CA THR A 100 -9.35 -14.84 6.56
C THR A 100 -9.75 -13.61 5.77
N CYS A 101 -9.35 -13.52 4.49
CA CYS A 101 -9.65 -12.36 3.64
C CYS A 101 -10.11 -12.80 2.24
N SER A 102 -10.46 -11.87 1.37
CA SER A 102 -10.88 -12.17 -0.01
C SER A 102 -9.80 -12.84 -0.85
N GLY A 103 -8.55 -12.74 -0.43
CA GLY A 103 -7.39 -13.24 -1.16
C GLY A 103 -7.06 -12.47 -2.44
N LYS A 104 -7.81 -11.43 -2.80
CA LYS A 104 -7.54 -10.59 -3.97
C LYS A 104 -6.43 -9.60 -3.68
N THR A 105 -5.35 -9.68 -4.42
CA THR A 105 -4.12 -8.93 -4.16
C THR A 105 -3.46 -8.44 -5.44
N THR A 106 -2.47 -7.56 -5.27
CA THR A 106 -1.49 -7.26 -6.30
C THR A 106 -0.13 -7.77 -5.83
N VAL A 107 0.44 -8.72 -6.56
CA VAL A 107 1.79 -9.23 -6.32
C VAL A 107 2.80 -8.41 -7.13
N TRP A 108 3.90 -8.03 -6.49
CA TRP A 108 4.96 -7.23 -7.10
C TRP A 108 6.19 -8.11 -7.31
N MET A 109 6.50 -8.38 -8.57
CA MET A 109 7.54 -9.31 -8.97
C MET A 109 8.79 -8.60 -9.52
N PHE A 110 9.95 -9.13 -9.19
CA PHE A 110 11.21 -8.79 -9.80
C PHE A 110 11.80 -10.07 -10.42
N GLY A 111 11.77 -10.18 -11.75
CA GLY A 111 11.96 -11.46 -12.43
C GLY A 111 10.84 -12.44 -12.03
N ASP A 112 11.23 -13.61 -11.54
CA ASP A 112 10.31 -14.65 -11.10
C ASP A 112 10.09 -14.69 -9.58
N GLU A 113 10.59 -13.68 -8.86
CA GLU A 113 10.52 -13.60 -7.40
C GLU A 113 9.49 -12.57 -6.95
N ILE A 114 8.58 -12.96 -6.04
CA ILE A 114 7.64 -12.04 -5.40
C ILE A 114 8.37 -11.25 -4.31
N GLN A 115 8.49 -9.96 -4.48
CA GLN A 115 9.16 -9.06 -3.54
C GLN A 115 8.22 -8.58 -2.45
N ARG A 116 6.97 -8.23 -2.82
CA ARG A 116 5.94 -7.82 -1.88
C ARG A 116 4.55 -8.13 -2.41
N VAL A 117 3.58 -8.16 -1.51
CA VAL A 117 2.15 -8.30 -1.80
C VAL A 117 1.42 -7.10 -1.20
N THR A 118 0.49 -6.51 -1.95
CA THR A 118 -0.31 -5.37 -1.50
C THR A 118 -1.79 -5.64 -1.76
N GLY A 119 -2.67 -4.90 -1.09
CA GLY A 119 -4.08 -4.90 -1.44
C GLY A 119 -4.28 -4.47 -2.89
N ARG A 120 -5.30 -5.04 -3.55
CA ARG A 120 -5.69 -4.62 -4.89
C ARG A 120 -6.19 -3.17 -4.82
N LYS A 121 -5.83 -2.38 -5.79
CA LYS A 121 -6.29 -1.01 -5.93
C LYS A 121 -7.19 -0.92 -7.15
N ASP A 122 -8.23 -0.11 -7.06
CA ASP A 122 -9.12 0.21 -8.15
C ASP A 122 -8.48 1.13 -9.21
N GLU A 123 -9.27 1.54 -10.20
CA GLU A 123 -8.86 2.47 -11.26
C GLU A 123 -8.49 3.87 -10.74
N PHE A 124 -8.96 4.25 -9.55
CA PHE A 124 -8.64 5.51 -8.87
C PHE A 124 -7.42 5.42 -7.96
N HIS A 125 -6.71 4.28 -7.95
CA HIS A 125 -5.58 3.97 -7.06
C HIS A 125 -5.94 3.90 -5.58
N GLU A 126 -7.22 3.75 -5.24
CA GLU A 126 -7.67 3.49 -3.89
C GLU A 126 -7.64 1.98 -3.60
N VAL A 127 -7.47 1.63 -2.33
CA VAL A 127 -7.45 0.21 -1.92
C VAL A 127 -8.87 -0.34 -2.02
N GLU A 128 -9.06 -1.30 -2.91
CA GLU A 128 -10.36 -1.94 -3.15
C GLU A 128 -10.73 -2.86 -1.99
N GLU A 129 -9.78 -3.68 -1.56
CA GLU A 129 -9.99 -4.65 -0.49
C GLU A 129 -8.79 -4.72 0.46
N PHE A 130 -9.07 -4.95 1.75
CA PHE A 130 -8.04 -5.18 2.76
C PHE A 130 -7.67 -6.66 2.79
N ILE A 131 -6.37 -6.92 2.89
CA ILE A 131 -5.80 -8.26 2.94
C ILE A 131 -5.21 -8.56 4.30
N CYS A 132 -5.25 -9.84 4.71
CA CYS A 132 -4.65 -10.25 5.97
C CYS A 132 -3.11 -10.26 5.91
N ASN A 133 -2.49 -10.21 7.09
CA ASN A 133 -1.03 -10.24 7.21
C ASN A 133 -0.43 -11.54 6.68
N GLY A 134 -1.10 -12.68 6.83
CA GLY A 134 -0.67 -13.95 6.25
C GLY A 134 -0.50 -13.87 4.74
N CYS A 135 -1.52 -13.35 4.01
CA CYS A 135 -1.41 -13.15 2.57
C CYS A 135 -0.30 -12.16 2.20
N ARG A 136 -0.09 -11.13 3.01
CA ARG A 136 0.89 -10.08 2.73
C ARG A 136 2.33 -10.48 2.96
N PHE A 137 2.63 -11.16 4.06
CA PHE A 137 4.00 -11.35 4.52
C PHE A 137 4.51 -12.77 4.38
N ASP A 138 3.64 -13.79 4.51
CA ASP A 138 4.04 -15.20 4.61
C ASP A 138 4.06 -15.88 3.24
N HIS A 139 3.12 -15.55 2.33
CA HIS A 139 3.00 -16.18 1.03
C HIS A 139 3.73 -15.37 -0.06
N LYS A 140 4.98 -15.74 -0.32
CA LYS A 140 5.85 -15.11 -1.32
C LYS A 140 6.32 -16.07 -2.42
N GLU A 141 5.78 -17.28 -2.45
CA GLU A 141 6.03 -18.24 -3.51
C GLU A 141 5.00 -18.07 -4.64
N LEU A 142 5.47 -18.22 -5.88
CA LEU A 142 4.61 -18.06 -7.06
C LEU A 142 3.49 -19.12 -7.08
N ALA A 143 3.77 -20.30 -6.54
CA ALA A 143 2.83 -21.41 -6.46
C ALA A 143 1.61 -21.12 -5.55
N ASP A 144 1.73 -20.16 -4.65
CA ASP A 144 0.63 -19.77 -3.72
C ASP A 144 -0.42 -18.91 -4.40
N TRP A 145 -0.16 -18.41 -5.63
CA TRP A 145 -0.95 -17.41 -6.28
C TRP A 145 -1.43 -17.82 -7.66
N THR A 146 -2.69 -17.55 -7.95
CA THR A 146 -3.22 -17.59 -9.32
C THR A 146 -3.09 -16.19 -9.92
N ILE A 147 -2.19 -16.02 -10.89
CA ILE A 147 -1.94 -14.75 -11.57
C ILE A 147 -3.04 -14.51 -12.61
N GLU A 148 -3.73 -13.38 -12.50
CA GLU A 148 -4.81 -12.99 -13.42
C GLU A 148 -4.25 -12.23 -14.64
N GLY A 149 -3.21 -11.42 -14.43
CA GLY A 149 -2.58 -10.64 -15.49
C GLY A 149 -1.83 -9.42 -14.99
N PRO A 150 -1.16 -8.70 -15.89
CA PRO A 150 -0.49 -7.47 -15.56
C PRO A 150 -1.54 -6.42 -15.14
N ARG A 151 -1.23 -5.67 -14.09
CA ARG A 151 -2.12 -4.64 -13.61
C ARG A 151 -2.32 -3.54 -14.66
N ALA A 152 -3.56 -3.12 -14.87
CA ALA A 152 -3.96 -2.13 -15.90
C ALA A 152 -3.25 -0.77 -15.76
N PHE A 153 -2.69 -0.47 -14.58
CA PHE A 153 -1.94 0.77 -14.30
C PHE A 153 -0.45 0.51 -14.11
N ASP A 154 0.10 -0.51 -14.75
CA ASP A 154 1.54 -0.70 -14.79
C ASP A 154 2.22 0.51 -15.44
N LYS A 155 3.45 0.77 -15.01
CA LYS A 155 4.28 1.86 -15.53
C LYS A 155 4.36 1.85 -17.06
N ASP A 156 4.45 0.67 -17.66
CA ASP A 156 4.51 0.49 -19.11
C ASP A 156 3.19 0.86 -19.79
N SER A 157 2.04 0.66 -19.12
CA SER A 157 0.73 1.05 -19.67
C SER A 157 0.49 2.56 -19.60
N VAL A 158 1.03 3.22 -18.57
CA VAL A 158 0.91 4.68 -18.39
C VAL A 158 1.85 5.45 -19.33
N ILE A 159 3.05 4.90 -19.59
CA ILE A 159 4.08 5.52 -20.44
C ILE A 159 3.94 5.08 -21.91
N ASN A 160 3.11 4.08 -22.21
CA ASN A 160 2.89 3.62 -23.56
C ASN A 160 2.31 4.75 -24.42
N GLN A 161 3.04 5.14 -25.45
CA GLN A 161 2.66 6.21 -26.37
C GLN A 161 1.23 6.06 -26.91
N ASN A 162 0.77 4.84 -27.17
CA ASN A 162 -0.59 4.58 -27.65
C ASN A 162 -1.66 4.98 -26.63
N ASN A 163 -1.42 4.80 -25.34
CA ASN A 163 -2.36 5.23 -24.31
C ASN A 163 -2.36 6.76 -24.12
N TYR A 164 -1.22 7.38 -24.35
CA TYR A 164 -1.10 8.83 -24.30
C TYR A 164 -1.80 9.50 -25.50
N THR A 165 -1.59 8.97 -26.70
CA THR A 165 -2.24 9.45 -27.93
C THR A 165 -3.77 9.33 -27.84
N ARG A 166 -4.28 8.21 -27.33
CA ARG A 166 -5.73 8.02 -27.13
C ARG A 166 -6.36 9.02 -26.15
N LYS A 167 -5.63 9.48 -25.15
CA LYS A 167 -6.12 10.53 -24.23
C LYS A 167 -6.14 11.90 -24.87
N LEU A 168 -5.15 12.21 -25.70
CA LEU A 168 -5.10 13.45 -26.47
C LEU A 168 -6.22 13.51 -27.51
N ASP A 169 -6.42 12.42 -28.27
CA ASP A 169 -7.51 12.31 -29.25
C ASP A 169 -8.89 12.55 -28.62
N LYS A 170 -9.12 12.06 -27.40
CA LYS A 170 -10.37 12.31 -26.67
C LYS A 170 -10.53 13.76 -26.21
N VAL A 171 -9.45 14.44 -25.90
CA VAL A 171 -9.48 15.87 -25.49
C VAL A 171 -9.72 16.76 -26.71
N GLU A 172 -9.14 16.44 -27.86
CA GLU A 172 -9.36 17.17 -29.11
C GLU A 172 -10.81 17.05 -29.60
N ILE A 173 -11.41 15.87 -29.54
CA ILE A 173 -12.82 15.64 -29.87
C ILE A 173 -13.75 16.43 -28.96
N ALA A 174 -13.44 16.54 -27.67
CA ALA A 174 -14.26 17.29 -26.71
C ALA A 174 -14.20 18.82 -26.93
N THR A 175 -13.16 19.34 -27.59
CA THR A 175 -13.05 20.76 -27.92
C THR A 175 -13.74 21.15 -29.23
N GLU A 176 -13.96 20.20 -30.14
CA GLU A 176 -14.69 20.43 -31.41
C GLU A 176 -16.22 20.49 -31.19
N ASP A 177 -16.75 19.82 -30.19
CA ASP A 177 -18.20 19.77 -29.89
C ASP A 177 -18.70 21.03 -29.11
N HIS A 178 -17.86 22.03 -28.84
CA HIS A 178 -18.19 23.25 -28.11
C HIS A 178 -17.96 24.56 -28.89
N ILE A 179 -17.91 24.51 -30.22
CA ILE A 179 -17.88 25.71 -31.08
C ILE A 179 -19.21 25.89 -31.83
#